data_5e467fdb2872c7d2efe2604a1edb0cfe
#
_entry.id   5e467fdb2872c7d2efe2604a1edb0cfe
#
_cell.length_a   1.000
_cell.length_b   1.000
_cell.length_c   1.000
_cell.angle_alpha   90.00
_cell.angle_beta   90.00
_cell.angle_gamma   90.00
#
_symmetry.space_group_name_H-M   'P 1'
#
loop_
_entity.id
_entity.type
_entity.pdbx_description
1 polymer ?
#
loop_
_entity_poly.entity_id
_entity_poly.type
_entity_poly.pdbx_seq_one_letter_code
_entity_poly.pdbx_strand_id
1 'polypeptide(L)'
;MIKKNTLTPLILAGIFVFMLGLSFAAVPLYDLFCRVTGFGGTTQISKEAPNIVLDKKINVRLDTNVNSALDWNFDVDQKTMDVQPGKVYRIKFEVENTGDEVSSAVATYNVSPSSFGAYFNKLGCFCFEKQTLNPGEKASYTLVFYLDPELVNDPKTSRVEDVTMSYTFFSSEYYKNEK
;
A
#
# COMPACT_ATOMS: atom_id res chain seq x y z
N MET A 1 14.32 27.17 46.67
CA MET A 1 15.61 27.30 45.89
C MET A 1 16.12 25.88 45.63
N ILE A 2 16.07 25.40 44.39
CA ILE A 2 16.60 24.09 43.97
C ILE A 2 18.10 24.22 43.98
N LYS A 3 18.80 23.39 44.79
CA LYS A 3 20.27 23.42 44.87
C LYS A 3 20.87 23.18 43.48
N LYS A 4 21.90 23.96 43.11
CA LYS A 4 22.58 23.92 41.81
C LYS A 4 23.02 22.50 41.38
N ASN A 5 23.24 21.58 42.34
CA ASN A 5 23.65 20.19 42.11
C ASN A 5 22.47 19.24 41.73
N THR A 6 21.22 19.63 41.94
CA THR A 6 20.05 18.79 41.59
C THR A 6 19.37 19.20 40.27
N LEU A 7 19.74 20.39 39.77
CA LEU A 7 19.18 20.89 38.51
C LEU A 7 19.71 20.12 37.30
N THR A 8 20.98 19.78 37.29
CA THR A 8 21.64 19.05 36.17
C THR A 8 21.01 17.66 35.94
N PRO A 9 20.87 16.77 36.98
CA PRO A 9 20.24 15.47 36.75
C PRO A 9 18.76 15.59 36.40
N LEU A 10 18.06 16.62 36.88
CA LEU A 10 16.67 16.83 36.49
C LEU A 10 16.54 17.23 35.02
N ILE A 11 17.41 18.07 34.51
CA ILE A 11 17.46 18.45 33.08
C ILE A 11 17.80 17.22 32.24
N LEU A 12 18.79 16.42 32.62
CA LEU A 12 19.17 15.20 31.89
C LEU A 12 18.03 14.19 31.87
N ALA A 13 17.34 13.98 32.98
CA ALA A 13 16.13 13.12 33.03
C ALA A 13 15.01 13.65 32.13
N GLY A 14 14.79 14.97 32.12
CA GLY A 14 13.82 15.61 31.23
C GLY A 14 14.14 15.42 29.75
N ILE A 15 15.40 15.59 29.37
CA ILE A 15 15.88 15.35 27.98
C ILE A 15 15.67 13.87 27.60
N PHE A 16 16.03 12.95 28.50
CA PHE A 16 15.85 11.52 28.24
C PHE A 16 14.36 11.15 28.01
N VAL A 17 13.47 11.61 28.87
CA VAL A 17 12.02 11.38 28.72
C VAL A 17 11.47 12.01 27.42
N PHE A 18 11.94 13.21 27.10
CA PHE A 18 11.57 13.90 25.86
C PHE A 18 12.04 13.13 24.60
N MET A 19 13.26 12.61 24.60
CA MET A 19 13.78 11.79 23.48
C MET A 19 13.02 10.47 23.34
N LEU A 20 12.65 9.84 24.46
CA LEU A 20 11.77 8.66 24.42
C LEU A 20 10.40 9.00 23.82
N GLY A 21 9.80 10.11 24.23
CA GLY A 21 8.52 10.58 23.66
C GLY A 21 8.59 10.82 22.16
N LEU A 22 9.66 11.47 21.68
CA LEU A 22 9.90 11.68 20.25
C LEU A 22 10.07 10.36 19.49
N SER A 23 10.75 9.38 20.08
CA SER A 23 10.95 8.07 19.47
C SER A 23 9.61 7.36 19.23
N PHE A 24 8.70 7.39 20.21
CA PHE A 24 7.34 6.82 20.03
C PHE A 24 6.46 7.64 19.06
N ALA A 25 6.62 8.96 19.04
CA ALA A 25 5.87 9.82 18.13
C ALA A 25 6.33 9.70 16.67
N ALA A 26 7.58 9.29 16.43
CA ALA A 26 8.13 9.18 15.06
C ALA A 26 7.36 8.17 14.20
N VAL A 27 6.92 7.05 14.76
CA VAL A 27 6.21 6.00 14.01
C VAL A 27 4.88 6.50 13.44
N PRO A 28 3.93 7.04 14.24
CA PRO A 28 2.68 7.54 13.69
C PRO A 28 2.84 8.75 12.77
N LEU A 29 3.86 9.62 13.02
CA LEU A 29 4.15 10.73 12.13
C LEU A 29 4.66 10.24 10.76
N TYR A 30 5.53 9.24 10.75
CA TYR A 30 6.05 8.67 9.52
C TYR A 30 4.94 7.97 8.70
N ASP A 31 4.05 7.20 9.36
CA ASP A 31 2.90 6.58 8.71
C ASP A 31 1.97 7.64 8.08
N LEU A 32 1.66 8.72 8.81
CA LEU A 32 0.89 9.84 8.28
C LEU A 32 1.58 10.49 7.08
N PHE A 33 2.90 10.71 7.17
CA PHE A 33 3.68 11.27 6.07
C PHE A 33 3.61 10.38 4.83
N CYS A 34 3.81 9.07 4.96
CA CYS A 34 3.71 8.12 3.84
C CYS A 34 2.33 8.11 3.20
N ARG A 35 1.26 8.15 4.01
CA ARG A 35 -0.12 8.20 3.50
C ARG A 35 -0.43 9.48 2.73
N VAL A 36 0.02 10.62 3.22
CA VAL A 36 -0.26 11.93 2.59
C VAL A 36 0.58 12.14 1.33
N THR A 37 1.84 11.71 1.35
CA THR A 37 2.78 11.96 0.25
C THR A 37 2.87 10.84 -0.78
N GLY A 38 2.31 9.65 -0.48
CA GLY A 38 2.51 8.45 -1.30
C GLY A 38 3.94 7.90 -1.25
N PHE A 39 4.77 8.40 -0.32
CA PHE A 39 6.15 7.97 -0.17
C PHE A 39 6.24 6.48 0.18
N GLY A 40 7.24 5.79 -0.36
CA GLY A 40 7.43 4.35 -0.13
C GLY A 40 6.48 3.44 -0.94
N GLY A 41 5.81 3.97 -1.99
CA GLY A 41 4.90 3.18 -2.84
C GLY A 41 3.47 3.09 -2.32
N THR A 42 3.11 3.89 -1.30
CA THR A 42 1.73 3.99 -0.80
C THR A 42 0.86 4.71 -1.81
N THR A 43 -0.15 4.04 -2.34
CA THR A 43 -1.06 4.63 -3.32
C THR A 43 -2.10 5.54 -2.68
N GLN A 44 -2.60 6.50 -3.44
CA GLN A 44 -3.64 7.43 -2.99
C GLN A 44 -5.04 6.82 -3.16
N ILE A 45 -6.01 7.33 -2.40
CA ILE A 45 -7.44 7.03 -2.55
C ILE A 45 -8.11 8.31 -3.06
N SER A 46 -8.63 8.25 -4.27
CA SER A 46 -9.38 9.36 -4.86
C SER A 46 -10.88 9.06 -4.88
N LYS A 47 -11.69 10.11 -4.79
CA LYS A 47 -13.16 9.99 -4.91
C LYS A 47 -13.64 10.20 -6.35
N GLU A 48 -12.85 10.85 -7.18
CA GLU A 48 -13.22 11.20 -8.55
C GLU A 48 -12.03 10.97 -9.49
N ALA A 49 -12.33 10.58 -10.72
CA ALA A 49 -11.34 10.46 -11.78
C ALA A 49 -11.02 11.84 -12.36
N PRO A 50 -9.80 12.09 -12.83
CA PRO A 50 -9.45 13.34 -13.50
C PRO A 50 -10.19 13.49 -14.84
N ASN A 51 -10.42 14.74 -15.26
CA ASN A 51 -11.10 15.07 -16.51
C ASN A 51 -10.15 15.06 -17.73
N ILE A 52 -8.86 14.85 -17.52
CA ILE A 52 -7.82 14.90 -18.55
C ILE A 52 -7.20 13.52 -18.70
N VAL A 53 -7.17 13.01 -19.95
CA VAL A 53 -6.48 11.77 -20.32
C VAL A 53 -5.32 12.14 -21.23
N LEU A 54 -4.14 11.62 -20.93
CA LEU A 54 -2.93 11.84 -21.71
C LEU A 54 -2.71 10.72 -22.72
N ASP A 55 -2.08 11.02 -23.87
CA ASP A 55 -1.74 10.02 -24.88
C ASP A 55 -0.55 9.13 -24.49
N LYS A 56 0.20 9.54 -23.45
CA LYS A 56 1.31 8.74 -22.93
C LYS A 56 0.79 7.39 -22.43
N LYS A 57 1.49 6.31 -22.79
CA LYS A 57 1.23 4.97 -22.27
C LYS A 57 2.29 4.57 -21.26
N ILE A 58 1.85 3.93 -20.19
CA ILE A 58 2.69 3.36 -19.15
C ILE A 58 2.29 1.91 -19.02
N ASN A 59 3.26 1.02 -19.11
CA ASN A 59 3.05 -0.40 -18.93
C ASN A 59 2.90 -0.70 -17.43
N VAL A 60 1.72 -1.16 -17.03
CA VAL A 60 1.44 -1.55 -15.65
C VAL A 60 1.41 -3.06 -15.57
N ARG A 61 2.33 -3.62 -14.78
CA ARG A 61 2.39 -5.02 -14.45
C ARG A 61 1.73 -5.26 -13.08
N LEU A 62 0.95 -6.32 -13.00
CA LEU A 62 0.23 -6.74 -11.80
C LEU A 62 0.80 -8.07 -11.33
N ASP A 63 1.44 -8.06 -10.17
CA ASP A 63 1.96 -9.27 -9.53
C ASP A 63 1.03 -9.69 -8.40
N THR A 64 0.69 -10.97 -8.38
CA THR A 64 -0.14 -11.61 -7.36
C THR A 64 0.70 -12.59 -6.56
N ASN A 65 0.72 -12.44 -5.25
CA ASN A 65 1.51 -13.25 -4.34
C ASN A 65 0.67 -13.72 -3.16
N VAL A 66 1.01 -14.90 -2.64
CA VAL A 66 0.43 -15.45 -1.41
C VAL A 66 1.57 -15.84 -0.49
N ASN A 67 1.46 -15.47 0.80
CA ASN A 67 2.42 -15.88 1.81
C ASN A 67 2.37 -17.42 1.98
N SER A 68 3.53 -18.03 2.18
CA SER A 68 3.69 -19.50 2.30
C SER A 68 2.92 -20.13 3.48
N ALA A 69 2.37 -19.34 4.39
CA ALA A 69 1.51 -19.81 5.48
C ALA A 69 0.03 -19.94 5.08
N LEU A 70 -0.31 -19.70 3.81
CA LEU A 70 -1.66 -19.77 3.28
C LEU A 70 -1.67 -20.71 2.07
N ASP A 71 -2.56 -21.69 2.08
CA ASP A 71 -2.84 -22.55 0.94
C ASP A 71 -3.90 -21.90 0.04
N TRP A 72 -3.59 -20.73 -0.49
CA TRP A 72 -4.45 -19.97 -1.39
C TRP A 72 -3.85 -19.85 -2.78
N ASN A 73 -4.68 -19.86 -3.78
CA ASN A 73 -4.33 -19.46 -5.14
C ASN A 73 -4.84 -18.04 -5.40
N PHE A 74 -4.00 -17.18 -5.94
CA PHE A 74 -4.34 -15.79 -6.22
C PHE A 74 -3.85 -15.40 -7.60
N ASP A 75 -4.75 -15.06 -8.48
CA ASP A 75 -4.44 -14.70 -9.87
C ASP A 75 -5.19 -13.44 -10.31
N VAL A 76 -4.78 -12.91 -11.46
CA VAL A 76 -5.35 -11.71 -12.09
C VAL A 76 -5.64 -11.99 -13.55
N ASP A 77 -6.78 -11.48 -14.03
CA ASP A 77 -7.22 -11.69 -15.42
C ASP A 77 -6.19 -11.19 -16.45
N GLN A 78 -5.49 -10.09 -16.13
CA GLN A 78 -4.53 -9.46 -17.03
C GLN A 78 -3.28 -9.05 -16.25
N LYS A 79 -2.16 -9.76 -16.47
CA LYS A 79 -0.90 -9.53 -15.75
C LYS A 79 -0.18 -8.25 -16.17
N THR A 80 -0.44 -7.77 -17.39
CA THR A 80 0.25 -6.58 -17.94
C THR A 80 -0.71 -5.81 -18.83
N MET A 81 -0.71 -4.49 -18.71
CA MET A 81 -1.57 -3.64 -19.52
C MET A 81 -0.95 -2.25 -19.75
N ASP A 82 -1.22 -1.66 -20.93
CA ASP A 82 -0.89 -0.28 -21.20
C ASP A 82 -1.95 0.65 -20.63
N VAL A 83 -1.53 1.53 -19.73
CA VAL A 83 -2.38 2.49 -19.02
C VAL A 83 -2.09 3.90 -19.48
N GLN A 84 -3.12 4.65 -19.84
CA GLN A 84 -3.04 6.09 -20.11
C GLN A 84 -3.35 6.88 -18.84
N PRO A 85 -2.47 7.81 -18.41
CA PRO A 85 -2.74 8.66 -17.26
C PRO A 85 -4.06 9.43 -17.43
N GLY A 86 -4.85 9.46 -16.38
CA GLY A 86 -6.17 10.08 -16.36
C GLY A 86 -7.32 9.16 -16.75
N LYS A 87 -7.06 8.03 -17.42
CA LYS A 87 -8.10 7.06 -17.78
C LYS A 87 -8.29 6.04 -16.67
N VAL A 88 -9.55 5.74 -16.37
CA VAL A 88 -9.92 4.75 -15.34
C VAL A 88 -9.89 3.34 -15.91
N TYR A 89 -9.26 2.43 -15.17
CA TYR A 89 -9.16 1.02 -15.49
C TYR A 89 -9.78 0.17 -14.40
N ARG A 90 -10.28 -1.01 -14.79
CA ARG A 90 -10.83 -2.02 -13.89
C ARG A 90 -10.12 -3.33 -14.13
N ILE A 91 -9.69 -3.98 -13.06
CA ILE A 91 -9.00 -5.26 -13.09
C ILE A 91 -9.68 -6.18 -12.11
N LYS A 92 -9.90 -7.41 -12.55
CA LYS A 92 -10.48 -8.46 -11.73
C LYS A 92 -9.38 -9.38 -11.24
N PHE A 93 -9.42 -9.63 -9.95
CA PHE A 93 -8.60 -10.64 -9.28
C PHE A 93 -9.48 -11.79 -8.84
N GLU A 94 -8.94 -13.00 -8.89
CA GLU A 94 -9.57 -14.20 -8.39
C GLU A 94 -8.69 -14.83 -7.32
N VAL A 95 -9.31 -15.26 -6.24
CA VAL A 95 -8.64 -15.95 -5.15
C VAL A 95 -9.43 -17.21 -4.80
N GLU A 96 -8.72 -18.27 -4.44
CA GLU A 96 -9.27 -19.56 -4.07
C GLU A 96 -8.52 -20.09 -2.84
N ASN A 97 -9.25 -20.55 -1.84
CA ASN A 97 -8.66 -21.34 -0.75
C ASN A 97 -8.52 -22.78 -1.23
N THR A 98 -7.28 -23.21 -1.51
CA THR A 98 -6.96 -24.57 -1.97
C THR A 98 -6.61 -25.51 -0.81
N GLY A 99 -6.58 -25.00 0.43
CA GLY A 99 -6.36 -25.78 1.64
C GLY A 99 -7.61 -26.52 2.12
N ASP A 100 -7.43 -27.36 3.11
CA ASP A 100 -8.46 -28.23 3.69
C ASP A 100 -9.20 -27.56 4.87
N GLU A 101 -8.76 -26.39 5.32
CA GLU A 101 -9.32 -25.68 6.47
C GLU A 101 -9.81 -24.27 6.10
N VAL A 102 -10.77 -23.75 6.91
CA VAL A 102 -11.20 -22.35 6.82
C VAL A 102 -10.04 -21.45 7.20
N SER A 103 -9.67 -20.56 6.32
CA SER A 103 -8.55 -19.65 6.55
C SER A 103 -8.91 -18.20 6.26
N SER A 104 -8.18 -17.30 6.92
CA SER A 104 -8.40 -15.86 6.81
C SER A 104 -7.13 -15.14 6.46
N ALA A 105 -7.22 -14.21 5.51
CA ALA A 105 -6.09 -13.44 5.02
C ALA A 105 -6.42 -11.96 4.85
N VAL A 106 -5.37 -11.16 4.79
CA VAL A 106 -5.44 -9.73 4.48
C VAL A 106 -4.54 -9.46 3.27
N ALA A 107 -5.07 -8.77 2.28
CA ALA A 107 -4.29 -8.34 1.12
C ALA A 107 -3.59 -7.01 1.41
N THR A 108 -2.29 -6.98 1.16
CA THR A 108 -1.50 -5.75 1.09
C THR A 108 -1.02 -5.50 -0.33
N TYR A 109 -0.57 -4.31 -0.62
CA TYR A 109 -0.05 -3.97 -1.94
C TYR A 109 1.13 -3.01 -1.84
N ASN A 110 1.94 -3.02 -2.90
CA ASN A 110 3.05 -2.09 -3.09
C ASN A 110 3.19 -1.71 -4.56
N VAL A 111 3.71 -0.51 -4.83
CA VAL A 111 3.98 -0.01 -6.20
C VAL A 111 5.47 0.23 -6.37
N SER A 112 6.02 -0.26 -7.45
CA SER A 112 7.42 -0.08 -7.84
C SER A 112 7.52 0.53 -9.25
N PRO A 113 8.31 1.59 -9.47
CA PRO A 113 9.10 2.31 -8.46
C PRO A 113 8.23 3.08 -7.45
N SER A 114 8.72 3.24 -6.23
CA SER A 114 7.98 3.87 -5.12
C SER A 114 7.54 5.31 -5.37
N SER A 115 8.23 6.02 -6.28
CA SER A 115 7.84 7.36 -6.75
C SER A 115 6.46 7.40 -7.40
N PHE A 116 5.98 6.27 -7.97
CA PHE A 116 4.64 6.17 -8.55
C PHE A 116 3.52 6.05 -7.51
N GLY A 117 3.83 5.73 -6.26
CA GLY A 117 2.82 5.60 -5.21
C GLY A 117 1.93 6.84 -5.08
N ALA A 118 2.51 8.04 -5.19
CA ALA A 118 1.77 9.30 -5.13
C ALA A 118 0.80 9.50 -6.31
N TYR A 119 1.09 8.92 -7.46
CA TYR A 119 0.33 9.08 -8.70
C TYR A 119 -0.56 7.87 -9.03
N PHE A 120 -0.46 6.80 -8.26
CA PHE A 120 -1.31 5.63 -8.40
C PHE A 120 -2.55 5.79 -7.53
N ASN A 121 -3.66 6.21 -8.12
CA ASN A 121 -4.90 6.50 -7.43
C ASN A 121 -5.89 5.35 -7.56
N LYS A 122 -6.43 4.88 -6.42
CA LYS A 122 -7.46 3.86 -6.34
C LYS A 122 -8.81 4.51 -6.06
N LEU A 123 -9.81 4.13 -6.85
CA LEU A 123 -11.21 4.51 -6.65
C LEU A 123 -11.99 3.43 -5.88
N GLY A 124 -11.52 2.19 -5.91
CA GLY A 124 -12.06 1.08 -5.15
C GLY A 124 -11.02 -0.02 -4.98
N CYS A 125 -10.96 -0.59 -3.78
CA CYS A 125 -10.03 -1.65 -3.43
C CYS A 125 -10.59 -2.53 -2.32
N PHE A 126 -10.26 -3.81 -2.36
CA PHE A 126 -10.53 -4.80 -1.32
C PHE A 126 -9.38 -4.94 -0.29
N CYS A 127 -8.38 -4.08 -0.39
CA CYS A 127 -7.16 -4.16 0.40
C CYS A 127 -7.42 -3.84 1.87
N PHE A 128 -6.62 -4.46 2.76
CA PHE A 128 -6.64 -4.27 4.21
C PHE A 128 -7.90 -4.76 4.93
N GLU A 129 -8.87 -5.33 4.22
CA GLU A 129 -10.00 -6.01 4.82
C GLU A 129 -9.69 -7.49 5.00
N LYS A 130 -10.12 -8.04 6.13
CA LYS A 130 -9.98 -9.46 6.42
C LYS A 130 -10.92 -10.26 5.52
N GLN A 131 -10.35 -11.11 4.69
CA GLN A 131 -11.08 -12.07 3.86
C GLN A 131 -11.04 -13.44 4.53
N THR A 132 -12.17 -14.14 4.59
CA THR A 132 -12.26 -15.49 5.14
C THR A 132 -12.89 -16.39 4.09
N LEU A 133 -12.22 -17.46 3.75
CA LEU A 133 -12.68 -18.44 2.74
C LEU A 133 -12.71 -19.84 3.32
N ASN A 134 -13.79 -20.57 3.00
CA ASN A 134 -13.90 -22.00 3.30
C ASN A 134 -13.01 -22.81 2.33
N PRO A 135 -12.71 -24.08 2.64
CA PRO A 135 -12.03 -24.97 1.71
C PRO A 135 -12.71 -25.01 0.33
N GLY A 136 -11.94 -24.78 -0.73
CA GLY A 136 -12.41 -24.75 -2.12
C GLY A 136 -13.26 -23.52 -2.50
N GLU A 137 -13.44 -22.56 -1.58
CA GLU A 137 -14.21 -21.34 -1.86
C GLU A 137 -13.39 -20.38 -2.73
N LYS A 138 -14.08 -19.78 -3.72
CA LYS A 138 -13.54 -18.77 -4.62
C LYS A 138 -14.18 -17.42 -4.36
N ALA A 139 -13.36 -16.38 -4.40
CA ALA A 139 -13.83 -15.00 -4.34
C ALA A 139 -13.22 -14.18 -5.47
N SER A 140 -13.97 -13.16 -5.91
CA SER A 140 -13.51 -12.23 -6.95
C SER A 140 -13.49 -10.81 -6.40
N TYR A 141 -12.40 -10.09 -6.68
CA TYR A 141 -12.22 -8.71 -6.25
C TYR A 141 -11.93 -7.82 -7.44
N THR A 142 -12.42 -6.61 -7.41
CA THR A 142 -12.18 -5.62 -8.46
C THR A 142 -11.36 -4.46 -7.93
N LEU A 143 -10.24 -4.19 -8.59
CA LEU A 143 -9.49 -2.96 -8.44
C LEU A 143 -9.95 -1.95 -9.48
N VAL A 144 -10.33 -0.77 -9.05
CA VAL A 144 -10.61 0.37 -9.93
C VAL A 144 -9.57 1.44 -9.64
N PHE A 145 -8.79 1.82 -10.65
CA PHE A 145 -7.68 2.75 -10.50
C PHE A 145 -7.46 3.63 -11.73
N TYR A 146 -6.68 4.67 -11.55
CA TYR A 146 -6.08 5.47 -12.61
C TYR A 146 -4.70 5.96 -12.20
N LEU A 147 -3.87 6.31 -13.17
CA LEU A 147 -2.63 7.05 -12.96
C LEU A 147 -2.91 8.55 -13.07
N ASP A 148 -2.44 9.33 -12.10
CA ASP A 148 -2.62 10.78 -12.11
C ASP A 148 -1.85 11.40 -13.28
N PRO A 149 -2.49 12.25 -14.11
CA PRO A 149 -1.81 12.95 -15.21
C PRO A 149 -0.61 13.79 -14.78
N GLU A 150 -0.57 14.25 -13.54
CA GLU A 150 0.54 15.05 -12.99
C GLU A 150 1.89 14.30 -12.96
N LEU A 151 1.88 12.97 -13.07
CA LEU A 151 3.10 12.15 -13.11
C LEU A 151 4.08 12.55 -14.24
N VAL A 152 3.59 13.18 -15.31
CA VAL A 152 4.46 13.61 -16.43
C VAL A 152 5.27 14.87 -16.09
N ASN A 153 4.85 15.62 -15.08
CA ASN A 153 5.50 16.85 -14.63
C ASN A 153 6.60 16.58 -13.57
N ASP A 154 6.60 15.39 -12.95
CA ASP A 154 7.61 15.02 -11.97
C ASP A 154 8.82 14.37 -12.67
N PRO A 155 10.05 14.91 -12.51
CA PRO A 155 11.26 14.33 -13.07
C PRO A 155 11.54 12.88 -12.66
N LYS A 156 10.99 12.41 -11.52
CA LYS A 156 11.15 11.05 -11.02
C LYS A 156 10.26 10.03 -11.72
N THR A 157 9.14 10.47 -12.29
CA THR A 157 8.13 9.60 -12.91
C THR A 157 7.95 9.85 -14.40
N SER A 158 8.28 11.06 -14.88
CA SER A 158 8.07 11.47 -16.27
C SER A 158 8.76 10.59 -17.32
N ARG A 159 9.86 9.92 -16.96
CA ARG A 159 10.64 9.04 -17.86
C ARG A 159 10.39 7.55 -17.62
N VAL A 160 9.60 7.21 -16.62
CA VAL A 160 9.29 5.82 -16.28
C VAL A 160 8.19 5.32 -17.22
N GLU A 161 8.41 4.16 -17.81
CA GLU A 161 7.49 3.53 -18.77
C GLU A 161 6.88 2.24 -18.19
N ASP A 162 7.55 1.63 -17.21
CA ASP A 162 7.12 0.39 -16.56
C ASP A 162 6.89 0.59 -15.08
N VAL A 163 5.72 0.14 -14.62
CA VAL A 163 5.31 0.20 -13.21
C VAL A 163 4.79 -1.17 -12.81
N THR A 164 5.25 -1.67 -11.67
CA THR A 164 4.73 -2.92 -11.10
C THR A 164 3.89 -2.62 -9.87
N MET A 165 2.69 -3.15 -9.83
CA MET A 165 1.83 -3.17 -8.65
C MET A 165 1.74 -4.60 -8.14
N SER A 166 2.32 -4.85 -6.97
CA SER A 166 2.32 -6.17 -6.34
C SER A 166 1.28 -6.24 -5.25
N TYR A 167 0.43 -7.26 -5.31
CA TYR A 167 -0.49 -7.64 -4.24
C TYR A 167 0.00 -8.89 -3.56
N THR A 168 -0.09 -8.91 -2.22
CA THR A 168 0.29 -10.08 -1.43
C THR A 168 -0.76 -10.34 -0.35
N PHE A 169 -1.27 -11.57 -0.31
CA PHE A 169 -2.09 -12.06 0.79
C PHE A 169 -1.21 -12.59 1.92
N PHE A 170 -1.46 -12.13 3.13
CA PHE A 170 -0.86 -12.61 4.36
C PHE A 170 -1.93 -13.23 5.25
N SER A 171 -1.57 -14.28 6.01
CA SER A 171 -2.44 -14.82 7.04
C SER A 171 -2.86 -13.70 8.01
N SER A 172 -4.14 -13.69 8.38
CA SER A 172 -4.67 -12.68 9.31
C SER A 172 -4.05 -12.75 10.70
N GLU A 173 -3.48 -13.89 11.08
CA GLU A 173 -2.74 -14.09 12.32
C GLU A 173 -1.39 -13.38 12.29
N TYR A 174 -0.67 -13.52 11.17
CA TYR A 174 0.59 -12.81 10.94
C TYR A 174 0.40 -11.29 10.98
N TYR A 175 -0.65 -10.79 10.33
CA TYR A 175 -0.94 -9.36 10.26
C TYR A 175 -1.34 -8.72 11.60
N LYS A 176 -1.87 -9.50 12.54
CA LYS A 176 -2.18 -9.03 13.90
C LYS A 176 -0.94 -8.84 14.76
N ASN A 177 0.13 -9.60 14.50
CA ASN A 177 1.36 -9.57 15.28
C ASN A 177 2.30 -8.41 14.88
N GLU A 178 2.03 -7.73 13.76
CA GLU A 178 2.81 -6.58 13.26
C GLU A 178 2.16 -5.22 13.58
N LYS A 179 1.02 -5.18 14.26
CA LYS A 179 0.37 -3.96 14.76
C LYS A 179 0.58 -3.83 16.26
#